data_068caff2d267404c9f8683c798f43142
#
_entry.id   068caff2d267404c9f8683c798f43142
#
_cell.length_a   1.000
_cell.length_b   1.000
_cell.length_c   1.000
_cell.angle_alpha   90.00
_cell.angle_beta   90.00
_cell.angle_gamma   90.00
#
_symmetry.space_group_name_H-M   'P 1'
#
loop_
_entity.id
_entity.type
_entity.pdbx_description
1 polymer ?
#
loop_
_entity_poly.entity_id
_entity_poly.type
_entity_poly.pdbx_seq_one_letter_code
_entity_poly.pdbx_strand_id
1 'polypeptide(L)' 'MVDMTDNLVTVSFDIEEELYNEAAKVCTELGTTIEQVCAEFLRFCANPDNLPRVKEILGIESK' A
#
# COMPACT_ATOMS: atom_id res chain seq x y z
N MET A 1 -25.23 15.06 4.91
CA MET A 1 -24.63 13.77 4.71
C MET A 1 -23.18 13.81 5.19
N VAL A 2 -22.75 12.72 5.70
CA VAL A 2 -21.38 12.68 6.20
C VAL A 2 -20.42 12.73 5.04
N ASP A 3 -19.47 13.60 5.18
CA ASP A 3 -18.45 13.73 4.17
C ASP A 3 -17.34 12.73 4.45
N MET A 4 -17.23 11.77 3.57
CA MET A 4 -16.23 10.73 3.76
C MET A 4 -14.83 11.29 3.77
N THR A 5 -14.65 12.46 3.15
CA THR A 5 -13.31 13.04 3.10
C THR A 5 -12.84 13.48 4.48
N ASP A 6 -13.76 13.68 5.41
CA ASP A 6 -13.38 14.06 6.77
C ASP A 6 -12.59 12.97 7.46
N ASN A 7 -12.71 11.74 6.98
CA ASN A 7 -12.01 10.61 7.59
C ASN A 7 -10.78 10.19 6.84
N LEU A 8 -10.38 10.98 5.86
CA LEU A 8 -9.22 10.63 5.06
C LEU A 8 -7.95 11.22 5.66
N VAL A 9 -6.91 10.45 5.59
CA VAL A 9 -5.59 10.89 6.05
C VAL A 9 -4.65 10.83 4.86
N THR A 10 -3.92 11.92 4.67
CA THR A 10 -2.95 11.98 3.60
C THR A 10 -1.66 11.31 4.04
N VAL A 11 -1.19 10.38 3.22
CA VAL A 11 0.04 9.66 3.52
C VAL A 11 1.04 9.93 2.41
N SER A 12 2.27 10.23 2.80
CA SER A 12 3.32 10.44 1.81
C SER A 12 4.60 9.82 2.31
N PHE A 13 5.44 9.41 1.38
CA PHE A 13 6.72 8.82 1.71
C PHE A 13 7.64 8.94 0.51
N ASP A 14 8.92 8.79 0.77
CA ASP A 14 9.92 8.86 -0.29
C ASP A 14 10.22 7.46 -0.79
N ILE A 15 10.37 7.36 -2.10
CA ILE A 15 10.66 6.09 -2.73
C ILE A 15 11.63 6.33 -3.86
N GLU A 16 12.48 5.36 -4.12
CA GLU A 16 13.46 5.48 -5.20
C GLU A 16 12.75 5.67 -6.53
N GLU A 17 13.29 6.60 -7.31
CA GLU A 17 12.68 6.93 -8.59
C GLU A 17 12.59 5.72 -9.50
N GLU A 18 13.66 4.93 -9.54
CA GLU A 18 13.70 3.74 -10.36
C GLU A 18 12.60 2.76 -9.96
N LEU A 19 12.48 2.54 -8.68
CA LEU A 19 11.46 1.62 -8.16
C LEU A 19 10.06 2.15 -8.47
N TYR A 20 9.88 3.46 -8.31
CA TYR A 20 8.59 4.06 -8.61
C TYR A 20 8.20 3.85 -10.07
N ASN A 21 9.16 4.09 -10.96
CA ASN A 21 8.89 3.96 -12.40
C ASN A 21 8.55 2.53 -12.78
N GLU A 22 9.25 1.58 -12.20
CA GLU A 22 8.99 0.17 -12.48
C GLU A 22 7.63 -0.24 -11.96
N ALA A 23 7.31 0.20 -10.75
CA ALA A 23 6.02 -0.13 -10.17
C ALA A 23 4.89 0.49 -10.99
N ALA A 24 5.10 1.73 -11.45
CA ALA A 24 4.09 2.40 -12.25
C ALA A 24 3.82 1.64 -13.55
N LYS A 25 4.88 1.11 -14.16
CA LYS A 25 4.74 0.32 -15.36
C LYS A 25 3.85 -0.90 -15.11
N VAL A 26 4.16 -1.62 -14.04
CA VAL A 26 3.40 -2.81 -13.72
C VAL A 26 1.95 -2.46 -13.43
N CYS A 27 1.74 -1.39 -12.70
CA CYS A 27 0.38 -0.96 -12.39
C CYS A 27 -0.40 -0.64 -13.66
N THR A 28 0.26 0.03 -14.60
CA THR A 28 -0.39 0.36 -15.86
C THR A 28 -0.80 -0.90 -16.61
N GLU A 29 0.08 -1.90 -16.61
CA GLU A 29 -0.23 -3.14 -17.27
C GLU A 29 -1.39 -3.86 -16.63
N LEU A 30 -1.52 -3.73 -15.32
CA LEU A 30 -2.60 -4.37 -14.60
C LEU A 30 -3.89 -3.54 -14.61
N GLY A 31 -3.82 -2.34 -15.17
CA GLY A 31 -5.00 -1.49 -15.20
C GLY A 31 -5.29 -0.79 -13.91
N THR A 32 -4.26 -0.53 -13.11
CA THR A 32 -4.44 0.10 -11.83
C THR A 32 -3.42 1.23 -11.67
N THR A 33 -3.35 1.81 -10.48
CA THR A 33 -2.40 2.88 -10.19
C THR A 33 -1.65 2.55 -8.93
N ILE A 34 -0.55 3.27 -8.73
CA ILE A 34 0.26 3.08 -7.54
C ILE A 34 -0.56 3.41 -6.29
N GLU A 35 -1.34 4.48 -6.35
CA GLU A 35 -2.17 4.87 -5.22
C GLU A 35 -3.16 3.76 -4.86
N GLN A 36 -3.74 3.14 -5.87
CA GLN A 36 -4.68 2.06 -5.65
C GLN A 36 -3.99 0.88 -4.99
N VAL A 37 -2.83 0.53 -5.49
CA VAL A 37 -2.08 -0.60 -4.94
C VAL A 37 -1.70 -0.33 -3.49
N CYS A 38 -1.25 0.88 -3.20
CA CYS A 38 -0.90 1.24 -1.84
C CYS A 38 -2.09 1.13 -0.91
N ALA A 39 -3.25 1.62 -1.35
CA ALA A 39 -4.45 1.56 -0.53
C ALA A 39 -4.83 0.11 -0.25
N GLU A 40 -4.74 -0.73 -1.27
CA GLU A 40 -5.08 -2.14 -1.09
C GLU A 40 -4.12 -2.83 -0.14
N PHE A 41 -2.84 -2.49 -0.25
CA PHE A 41 -1.87 -3.08 0.66
C PHE A 41 -2.13 -2.66 2.10
N LEU A 42 -2.52 -1.41 2.30
CA LEU A 42 -2.83 -0.93 3.64
C LEU A 42 -4.04 -1.67 4.21
N ARG A 43 -5.03 -1.95 3.37
CA ARG A 43 -6.17 -2.74 3.81
C ARG A 43 -5.74 -4.14 4.20
N PHE A 44 -4.85 -4.70 3.41
CA PHE A 44 -4.30 -6.02 3.71
C PHE A 44 -3.59 -5.99 5.08
N CYS A 45 -2.80 -4.95 5.32
CA CYS A 45 -2.07 -4.83 6.58
C CYS A 45 -3.00 -4.63 7.77
N ALA A 46 -4.14 -4.00 7.54
CA ALA A 46 -5.06 -3.69 8.63
C ALA A 46 -5.77 -4.93 9.15
N ASN A 47 -5.80 -5.99 8.36
CA ASN A 47 -6.47 -7.22 8.76
C ASN A 47 -5.56 -8.04 9.66
N PRO A 48 -5.94 -8.27 10.93
CA PRO A 48 -5.06 -9.01 11.85
C PRO A 48 -4.77 -10.43 11.39
N ASP A 49 -5.63 -11.00 10.57
CA ASP A 49 -5.38 -12.35 10.06
C ASP A 49 -4.18 -12.38 9.13
N ASN A 50 -3.81 -11.23 8.59
CA ASN A 50 -2.69 -11.14 7.67
C ASN A 50 -1.37 -10.81 8.36
N LEU A 51 -1.40 -10.66 9.67
CA LEU A 51 -0.22 -10.22 10.41
C LEU A 51 1.02 -11.06 10.10
N PRO A 52 0.95 -12.40 10.14
CA PRO A 52 2.13 -13.20 9.84
C PRO A 52 2.66 -12.96 8.42
N ARG A 53 1.74 -12.79 7.47
CA ARG A 53 2.14 -12.53 6.09
C ARG A 53 2.79 -11.16 5.96
N VAL A 54 2.24 -10.17 6.65
CA VAL A 54 2.81 -8.84 6.59
C VAL A 54 4.22 -8.84 7.15
N LYS A 55 4.43 -9.54 8.24
CA LYS A 55 5.77 -9.64 8.82
C LYS A 55 6.75 -10.26 7.84
N GLU A 56 6.31 -11.29 7.13
CA GLU A 56 7.14 -11.93 6.12
C GLU A 56 7.51 -10.97 5.02
N ILE A 57 6.51 -10.26 4.51
CA ILE A 57 6.73 -9.34 3.40
C ILE A 57 7.70 -8.24 3.79
N LEU A 58 7.57 -7.72 5.00
CA LEU A 58 8.39 -6.62 5.46
C LEU A 58 9.72 -7.06 6.04
N GLY A 59 9.90 -8.37 6.20
CA GLY A 59 11.13 -8.86 6.78
C GLY A 59 11.27 -8.59 8.25
N ILE A 60 10.15 -8.37 8.93
CA ILE A 60 10.16 -8.11 10.36
C ILE A 60 10.07 -9.43 11.10
N GLU A 61 11.03 -9.64 11.99
CA GLU A 61 11.03 -10.86 12.74
C GLU A 61 10.27 -10.72 14.03
N SER A 62 9.49 -11.73 14.31
CA SER A 62 8.72 -11.77 15.54
C SER A 62 9.56 -12.38 16.65
N LYS A 63 9.50 -11.76 17.79
CA LYS A 63 10.24 -12.28 18.94
C LYS A 63 9.33 -12.85 19.96
#